data_c591f3b01587cac06a98c0143429ba75
#
_entry.id   c591f3b01587cac06a98c0143429ba75
#
_cell.length_a   1.000
_cell.length_b   1.000
_cell.length_c   1.000
_cell.angle_alpha   90.00
_cell.angle_beta   90.00
_cell.angle_gamma   90.00
#
_symmetry.space_group_name_H-M   'P 1'
#
loop_
_entity.id
_entity.type
_entity.pdbx_description
1 polymer ?
#
loop_
_entity_poly.entity_id
_entity_poly.type
_entity_poly.pdbx_seq_one_letter_code
_entity_poly.pdbx_strand_id
1 'polypeptide(L)'
;MSRLIEGYIREAFEERSISEAQSKELWQYYYKHLNKALAEGYNPTIEETNTELVTSLKQNLARFSAFKETSFKQQIEASLTKDGKVLSWQEFKAEANKLNIEYNRRWLQTEYNQTVANALSAQKYEEYIANKRVYPNLTYHAVHDERTRETHRAWDGLTLPVEHSFWKTHLPPNDWGCRCYVEPTADPVTEGVRTEEVPIKEAFANNPALSGEIFPVIPYAKGMSEKAIKEVEKQVEKRLEKLGENYIEEVIKEYPNGGKINISNLVNTEGADYERVYKCCDFFAKQGHETTILPHFSSPLKNKIYQQLYADLQGTPYWGKCPDFKVGNKFYEHEGHNNSKNALSKMLSRGLKQSDCIIIDEGNYTMEHLKKLIKFSIREGKKIKEVWVLLRTGELAEMIF
;
A
#
# COMPACT_ATOMS: atom_id res chain seq x y z
N MET A 1 11.89 17.30 5.52
CA MET A 1 10.77 17.99 6.22
C MET A 1 11.16 19.38 6.75
N SER A 2 12.22 19.57 7.56
CA SER A 2 12.53 20.89 8.16
C SER A 2 12.66 22.02 7.14
N ARG A 3 13.40 21.81 6.04
CA ARG A 3 13.57 22.84 4.98
C ARG A 3 12.24 23.17 4.26
N LEU A 4 11.42 22.15 3.97
CA LEU A 4 10.11 22.35 3.36
C LEU A 4 9.22 23.24 4.24
N ILE A 5 9.11 22.91 5.52
CA ILE A 5 8.28 23.67 6.48
C ILE A 5 8.83 25.08 6.71
N GLU A 6 10.16 25.24 6.77
CA GLU A 6 10.77 26.57 6.89
C GLU A 6 10.47 27.44 5.66
N GLY A 7 10.54 26.88 4.46
CA GLY A 7 10.15 27.56 3.22
C GLY A 7 8.68 27.95 3.23
N TYR A 8 7.81 27.03 3.62
CA TYR A 8 6.37 27.25 3.74
C TYR A 8 6.01 28.39 4.72
N ILE A 9 6.63 28.38 5.93
CA ILE A 9 6.41 29.42 6.93
C ILE A 9 6.97 30.78 6.47
N ARG A 10 8.12 30.77 5.79
CA ARG A 10 8.74 31.99 5.27
C ARG A 10 7.89 32.63 4.18
N GLU A 11 7.42 31.84 3.21
CA GLU A 11 6.53 32.31 2.14
C GLU A 11 5.24 32.90 2.71
N ALA A 12 4.61 32.23 3.70
CA ALA A 12 3.43 32.75 4.37
C ALA A 12 3.67 34.14 4.98
N PHE A 13 4.85 34.39 5.55
CA PHE A 13 5.18 35.69 6.12
C PHE A 13 5.48 36.76 5.06
N GLU A 14 6.26 36.42 4.05
CA GLU A 14 6.73 37.36 3.02
C GLU A 14 5.59 37.74 2.06
N GLU A 15 4.86 36.73 1.57
CA GLU A 15 3.79 36.88 0.56
C GLU A 15 2.38 37.04 1.17
N ARG A 16 2.23 36.88 2.48
CA ARG A 16 0.93 36.87 3.19
C ARG A 16 -0.02 35.79 2.75
N SER A 17 0.46 34.84 1.98
CA SER A 17 -0.28 33.68 1.47
C SER A 17 0.69 32.55 1.10
N ILE A 18 0.16 31.35 0.96
CA ILE A 18 0.91 30.19 0.51
C ILE A 18 0.56 29.90 -0.95
N SER A 19 1.58 29.78 -1.80
CA SER A 19 1.41 29.43 -3.21
C SER A 19 0.90 28.00 -3.41
N GLU A 20 0.31 27.73 -4.57
CA GLU A 20 -0.09 26.38 -4.96
C GLU A 20 1.12 25.43 -5.07
N ALA A 21 2.30 25.95 -5.41
CA ALA A 21 3.53 25.17 -5.49
C ALA A 21 3.93 24.61 -4.10
N GLN A 22 3.96 25.47 -3.09
CA GLN A 22 4.28 25.08 -1.71
C GLN A 22 3.18 24.18 -1.12
N SER A 23 1.89 24.50 -1.36
CA SER A 23 0.77 23.64 -0.96
C SER A 23 0.88 22.25 -1.56
N LYS A 24 1.20 22.14 -2.85
CA LYS A 24 1.40 20.85 -3.54
C LYS A 24 2.57 20.08 -2.96
N GLU A 25 3.69 20.74 -2.69
CA GLU A 25 4.89 20.08 -2.14
C GLU A 25 4.61 19.53 -0.73
N LEU A 26 3.93 20.27 0.13
CA LEU A 26 3.56 19.80 1.47
C LEU A 26 2.51 18.68 1.40
N TRP A 27 1.52 18.79 0.54
CA TRP A 27 0.58 17.70 0.28
C TRP A 27 1.29 16.42 -0.18
N GLN A 28 2.22 16.50 -1.13
CA GLN A 28 2.99 15.35 -1.59
C GLN A 28 3.81 14.71 -0.48
N TYR A 29 4.38 15.54 0.41
CA TYR A 29 5.10 15.05 1.58
C TYR A 29 4.19 14.22 2.50
N TYR A 30 3.00 14.74 2.86
CA TYR A 30 2.04 14.01 3.70
C TYR A 30 1.58 12.72 3.01
N TYR A 31 1.20 12.82 1.75
CA TYR A 31 0.73 11.69 0.96
C TYR A 31 1.78 10.57 0.85
N LYS A 32 3.01 10.89 0.50
CA LYS A 32 4.12 9.93 0.45
C LYS A 32 4.38 9.29 1.81
N HIS A 33 4.34 10.08 2.88
CA HIS A 33 4.56 9.58 4.24
C HIS A 33 3.48 8.58 4.68
N LEU A 34 2.21 8.89 4.42
CA LEU A 34 1.10 8.00 4.77
C LEU A 34 1.01 6.78 3.83
N ASN A 35 1.39 6.91 2.55
CA ASN A 35 1.51 5.75 1.65
C ASN A 35 2.60 4.78 2.09
N LYS A 36 3.71 5.27 2.65
CA LYS A 36 4.70 4.39 3.27
C LYS A 36 4.10 3.60 4.42
N ALA A 37 3.30 4.25 5.27
CA ALA A 37 2.59 3.58 6.36
C ALA A 37 1.57 2.56 5.84
N LEU A 38 0.86 2.88 4.75
CA LEU A 38 -0.05 1.94 4.09
C LEU A 38 0.69 0.69 3.63
N ALA A 39 1.81 0.86 2.93
CA ALA A 39 2.62 -0.26 2.43
C ALA A 39 3.25 -1.09 3.56
N GLU A 40 3.60 -0.48 4.69
CA GLU A 40 4.08 -1.19 5.88
C GLU A 40 3.00 -2.07 6.52
N GLY A 41 1.74 -1.59 6.55
CA GLY A 41 0.63 -2.31 7.16
C GLY A 41 -0.07 -3.28 6.20
N TYR A 42 -0.15 -3.00 4.91
CA TYR A 42 -0.74 -3.84 3.87
C TYR A 42 0.37 -4.31 2.92
N ASN A 43 0.90 -5.49 3.18
CA ASN A 43 2.06 -6.05 2.49
C ASN A 43 1.89 -7.52 2.09
N PRO A 44 0.77 -7.92 1.46
CA PRO A 44 0.63 -9.28 0.91
C PRO A 44 1.66 -9.50 -0.19
N THR A 45 1.77 -10.75 -0.68
CA THR A 45 2.54 -11.02 -1.90
C THR A 45 1.96 -10.24 -3.08
N ILE A 46 2.75 -10.04 -4.14
CA ILE A 46 2.29 -9.32 -5.34
C ILE A 46 1.02 -9.98 -5.91
N GLU A 47 1.01 -11.33 -5.99
CA GLU A 47 -0.12 -12.12 -6.49
C GLU A 47 -1.40 -11.98 -5.64
N GLU A 48 -1.25 -11.80 -4.33
CA GLU A 48 -2.36 -11.69 -3.38
C GLU A 48 -2.84 -10.25 -3.18
N THR A 49 -2.15 -9.26 -3.77
CA THR A 49 -2.48 -7.85 -3.61
C THR A 49 -3.82 -7.52 -4.27
N ASN A 50 -4.77 -7.04 -3.48
CA ASN A 50 -6.01 -6.47 -3.98
C ASN A 50 -5.78 -5.02 -4.45
N THR A 51 -5.45 -4.88 -5.73
CA THR A 51 -5.10 -3.57 -6.33
C THR A 51 -6.23 -2.55 -6.26
N GLU A 52 -7.50 -3.01 -6.33
CA GLU A 52 -8.68 -2.13 -6.22
C GLU A 52 -8.78 -1.56 -4.81
N LEU A 53 -8.59 -2.40 -3.79
CA LEU A 53 -8.57 -1.97 -2.40
C LEU A 53 -7.41 -1.00 -2.15
N VAL A 54 -6.18 -1.36 -2.55
CA VAL A 54 -4.99 -0.50 -2.38
C VAL A 54 -5.19 0.86 -3.05
N THR A 55 -5.80 0.88 -4.25
CA THR A 55 -6.10 2.13 -4.97
C THR A 55 -7.08 3.00 -4.17
N SER A 56 -8.16 2.40 -3.63
CA SER A 56 -9.13 3.12 -2.80
C SER A 56 -8.48 3.68 -1.52
N LEU A 57 -7.67 2.87 -0.83
CA LEU A 57 -6.94 3.29 0.36
C LEU A 57 -5.98 4.46 0.06
N LYS A 58 -5.24 4.40 -1.06
CA LYS A 58 -4.36 5.49 -1.52
C LYS A 58 -5.15 6.77 -1.84
N GLN A 59 -6.30 6.65 -2.50
CA GLN A 59 -7.18 7.81 -2.77
C GLN A 59 -7.69 8.46 -1.49
N ASN A 60 -8.09 7.67 -0.50
CA ASN A 60 -8.48 8.17 0.82
C ASN A 60 -7.32 8.90 1.51
N LEU A 61 -6.09 8.36 1.48
CA LEU A 61 -4.91 9.02 2.02
C LEU A 61 -4.55 10.32 1.29
N ALA A 62 -4.74 10.37 -0.03
CA ALA A 62 -4.53 11.59 -0.81
C ALA A 62 -5.51 12.70 -0.38
N ARG A 63 -6.78 12.33 -0.20
CA ARG A 63 -7.84 13.20 0.31
C ARG A 63 -7.53 13.68 1.72
N PHE A 64 -7.20 12.78 2.63
CA PHE A 64 -6.81 13.12 4.01
C PHE A 64 -5.63 14.10 4.04
N SER A 65 -4.59 13.84 3.25
CA SER A 65 -3.39 14.68 3.15
C SER A 65 -3.71 16.09 2.64
N ALA A 66 -4.68 16.22 1.72
CA ALA A 66 -5.08 17.51 1.18
C ALA A 66 -5.85 18.36 2.22
N PHE A 67 -6.77 17.75 2.95
CA PHE A 67 -7.46 18.43 4.04
C PHE A 67 -6.52 18.83 5.16
N LYS A 68 -5.54 17.97 5.50
CA LYS A 68 -4.49 18.28 6.49
C LYS A 68 -3.66 19.48 6.05
N GLU A 69 -3.20 19.50 4.81
CA GLU A 69 -2.44 20.61 4.25
C GLU A 69 -3.26 21.91 4.26
N THR A 70 -4.49 21.85 3.77
CA THR A 70 -5.38 23.04 3.73
C THR A 70 -5.66 23.58 5.13
N SER A 71 -5.90 22.70 6.11
CA SER A 71 -6.10 23.11 7.51
C SER A 71 -4.84 23.76 8.09
N PHE A 72 -3.67 23.18 7.83
CA PHE A 72 -2.39 23.75 8.26
C PHE A 72 -2.15 25.14 7.61
N LYS A 73 -2.37 25.25 6.30
CA LYS A 73 -2.30 26.50 5.55
C LYS A 73 -3.15 27.58 6.20
N GLN A 74 -4.44 27.30 6.40
CA GLN A 74 -5.38 28.26 6.99
C GLN A 74 -4.92 28.73 8.39
N GLN A 75 -4.41 27.83 9.22
CA GLN A 75 -3.95 28.21 10.55
C GLN A 75 -2.64 28.99 10.53
N ILE A 76 -1.72 28.67 9.62
CA ILE A 76 -0.49 29.43 9.41
C ILE A 76 -0.84 30.84 8.93
N GLU A 77 -1.70 30.99 7.94
CA GLU A 77 -2.14 32.29 7.41
C GLU A 77 -2.91 33.11 8.48
N ALA A 78 -3.78 32.46 9.25
CA ALA A 78 -4.48 33.12 10.35
C ALA A 78 -3.53 33.60 11.46
N SER A 79 -2.42 32.92 11.69
CA SER A 79 -1.43 33.31 12.71
C SER A 79 -0.55 34.50 12.32
N LEU A 80 -0.70 35.07 11.10
CA LEU A 80 -0.02 36.29 10.67
C LEU A 80 -0.49 37.53 11.46
N THR A 81 -1.70 37.47 12.02
CA THR A 81 -2.29 38.54 12.80
C THR A 81 -2.72 38.06 14.18
N LYS A 82 -2.54 38.88 15.20
CA LYS A 82 -3.02 38.63 16.56
C LYS A 82 -3.59 39.94 17.13
N ASP A 83 -4.78 39.85 17.69
CA ASP A 83 -5.47 41.02 18.27
C ASP A 83 -5.55 42.22 17.28
N GLY A 84 -5.78 41.95 16.00
CA GLY A 84 -5.86 42.96 14.94
C GLY A 84 -4.52 43.55 14.51
N LYS A 85 -3.39 43.10 15.04
CA LYS A 85 -2.03 43.56 14.68
C LYS A 85 -1.30 42.49 13.87
N VAL A 86 -0.61 42.94 12.83
CA VAL A 86 0.30 42.09 12.06
C VAL A 86 1.53 41.80 12.92
N LEU A 87 1.86 40.51 13.07
CA LEU A 87 3.00 40.07 13.86
C LEU A 87 4.34 40.38 13.17
N SER A 88 5.37 40.63 13.97
CA SER A 88 6.75 40.61 13.49
C SER A 88 7.16 39.20 13.08
N TRP A 89 8.26 39.08 12.30
CA TRP A 89 8.79 37.77 11.89
C TRP A 89 9.06 36.84 13.09
N GLN A 90 9.62 37.36 14.15
CA GLN A 90 9.96 36.56 15.35
C GLN A 90 8.70 36.01 16.04
N GLU A 91 7.68 36.87 16.23
CA GLU A 91 6.42 36.49 16.85
C GLU A 91 5.67 35.48 15.99
N PHE A 92 5.53 35.78 14.69
CA PHE A 92 4.90 34.87 13.72
C PHE A 92 5.61 33.50 13.70
N LYS A 93 6.93 33.48 13.58
CA LYS A 93 7.72 32.25 13.56
C LYS A 93 7.50 31.42 14.84
N ALA A 94 7.35 32.05 16.00
CA ALA A 94 7.06 31.37 17.24
C ALA A 94 5.68 30.67 17.22
N GLU A 95 4.64 31.34 16.73
CA GLU A 95 3.29 30.77 16.60
C GLU A 95 3.27 29.67 15.52
N ALA A 96 3.87 29.90 14.37
CA ALA A 96 3.97 28.91 13.29
C ALA A 96 4.72 27.64 13.72
N ASN A 97 5.75 27.76 14.57
CA ASN A 97 6.46 26.59 15.10
C ASN A 97 5.61 25.76 16.06
N LYS A 98 4.70 26.37 16.83
CA LYS A 98 3.75 25.60 17.66
C LYS A 98 2.84 24.75 16.77
N LEU A 99 2.28 25.34 15.71
CA LEU A 99 1.47 24.61 14.74
C LEU A 99 2.27 23.50 14.04
N ASN A 100 3.52 23.77 13.66
CA ASN A 100 4.41 22.78 13.08
C ASN A 100 4.64 21.58 14.01
N ILE A 101 4.84 21.80 15.31
CA ILE A 101 5.02 20.71 16.29
C ILE A 101 3.75 19.85 16.35
N GLU A 102 2.57 20.47 16.40
CA GLU A 102 1.29 19.75 16.44
C GLU A 102 1.06 18.94 15.14
N TYR A 103 1.04 19.61 13.98
CA TYR A 103 0.66 19.01 12.70
C TYR A 103 1.69 18.04 12.15
N ASN A 104 2.99 18.39 12.25
CA ASN A 104 4.04 17.73 11.49
C ASN A 104 4.93 16.81 12.33
N ARG A 105 4.79 16.83 13.66
CA ARG A 105 5.49 15.90 14.56
C ARG A 105 4.53 14.99 15.30
N ARG A 106 3.61 15.56 16.09
CA ARG A 106 2.72 14.79 16.96
C ARG A 106 1.61 14.08 16.17
N TRP A 107 0.83 14.84 15.43
CA TRP A 107 -0.31 14.27 14.70
C TRP A 107 0.14 13.40 13.54
N LEU A 108 1.12 13.84 12.75
CA LEU A 108 1.62 13.05 11.63
C LEU A 108 2.15 11.68 12.06
N GLN A 109 2.83 11.59 13.22
CA GLN A 109 3.26 10.29 13.77
C GLN A 109 2.06 9.43 14.21
N THR A 110 1.05 10.03 14.83
CA THR A 110 -0.17 9.32 15.23
C THR A 110 -0.93 8.80 14.00
N GLU A 111 -1.04 9.61 12.97
CA GLU A 111 -1.68 9.27 11.69
C GLU A 111 -0.92 8.17 10.96
N TYR A 112 0.41 8.22 10.98
CA TYR A 112 1.26 7.16 10.45
C TYR A 112 0.94 5.82 11.13
N ASN A 113 1.02 5.78 12.46
CA ASN A 113 0.77 4.56 13.23
C ASN A 113 -0.67 4.03 13.03
N GLN A 114 -1.65 4.93 12.94
CA GLN A 114 -3.04 4.56 12.66
C GLN A 114 -3.20 4.01 11.24
N THR A 115 -2.50 4.58 10.27
CA THR A 115 -2.50 4.09 8.87
C THR A 115 -1.93 2.67 8.81
N VAL A 116 -0.79 2.40 9.47
CA VAL A 116 -0.22 1.04 9.55
C VAL A 116 -1.24 0.06 10.14
N ALA A 117 -1.86 0.43 11.27
CA ALA A 117 -2.80 -0.45 11.96
C ALA A 117 -4.08 -0.74 11.14
N ASN A 118 -4.65 0.29 10.49
CA ASN A 118 -5.81 0.14 9.63
C ASN A 118 -5.49 -0.67 8.36
N ALA A 119 -4.33 -0.47 7.78
CA ALA A 119 -3.86 -1.19 6.60
C ALA A 119 -3.63 -2.69 6.91
N LEU A 120 -2.99 -2.99 8.04
CA LEU A 120 -2.84 -4.37 8.53
C LEU A 120 -4.20 -5.03 8.80
N SER A 121 -5.12 -4.28 9.40
CA SER A 121 -6.49 -4.77 9.65
C SER A 121 -7.22 -5.10 8.34
N ALA A 122 -7.04 -4.30 7.29
CA ALA A 122 -7.60 -4.57 5.98
C ALA A 122 -7.05 -5.87 5.38
N GLN A 123 -5.73 -6.07 5.39
CA GLN A 123 -5.10 -7.30 4.91
C GLN A 123 -5.60 -8.51 5.68
N LYS A 124 -5.61 -8.43 7.01
CA LYS A 124 -6.06 -9.53 7.87
C LYS A 124 -7.52 -9.90 7.59
N TYR A 125 -8.38 -8.93 7.38
CA TYR A 125 -9.79 -9.23 7.08
C TYR A 125 -9.96 -9.95 5.73
N GLU A 126 -9.18 -9.60 4.70
CA GLU A 126 -9.15 -10.36 3.44
C GLU A 126 -8.70 -11.81 3.66
N GLU A 127 -7.65 -12.02 4.47
CA GLU A 127 -7.19 -13.36 4.86
C GLU A 127 -8.29 -14.15 5.60
N TYR A 128 -9.04 -13.50 6.49
CA TYR A 128 -10.14 -14.13 7.23
C TYR A 128 -11.28 -14.56 6.28
N ILE A 129 -11.66 -13.70 5.35
CA ILE A 129 -12.67 -14.03 4.33
C ILE A 129 -12.20 -15.20 3.44
N ALA A 130 -10.94 -15.21 3.04
CA ALA A 130 -10.38 -16.29 2.22
C ALA A 130 -10.39 -17.65 2.95
N ASN A 131 -10.20 -17.64 4.27
CA ASN A 131 -10.12 -18.83 5.12
C ASN A 131 -11.41 -19.19 5.86
N LYS A 132 -12.53 -18.51 5.58
CA LYS A 132 -13.81 -18.69 6.31
C LYS A 132 -14.41 -20.10 6.29
N ARG A 133 -13.96 -20.97 5.38
CA ARG A 133 -14.38 -22.38 5.37
C ARG A 133 -13.78 -23.18 6.52
N VAL A 134 -12.60 -22.78 7.00
CA VAL A 134 -11.87 -23.44 8.09
C VAL A 134 -12.14 -22.70 9.41
N TYR A 135 -12.17 -21.37 9.37
CA TYR A 135 -12.39 -20.48 10.49
C TYR A 135 -13.59 -19.57 10.19
N PRO A 136 -14.82 -20.05 10.43
CA PRO A 136 -16.04 -19.30 10.05
C PRO A 136 -16.30 -18.07 10.90
N ASN A 137 -15.68 -17.97 12.09
CA ASN A 137 -15.93 -16.94 13.08
C ASN A 137 -14.67 -16.13 13.39
N LEU A 138 -14.87 -14.94 13.93
CA LEU A 138 -13.83 -14.10 14.53
C LEU A 138 -14.15 -13.85 15.99
N THR A 139 -13.12 -13.92 16.85
CA THR A 139 -13.20 -13.52 18.26
C THR A 139 -12.49 -12.20 18.48
N TYR A 140 -13.17 -11.24 19.11
CA TYR A 140 -12.59 -9.96 19.50
C TYR A 140 -11.76 -10.10 20.77
N HIS A 141 -10.55 -9.55 20.78
CA HIS A 141 -9.64 -9.53 21.92
C HIS A 141 -9.27 -8.10 22.31
N ALA A 142 -9.64 -7.71 23.51
CA ALA A 142 -9.18 -6.49 24.13
C ALA A 142 -7.87 -6.74 24.90
N VAL A 143 -6.95 -5.78 24.85
CA VAL A 143 -5.76 -5.84 25.71
C VAL A 143 -6.16 -5.46 27.13
N HIS A 144 -5.82 -6.33 28.11
CA HIS A 144 -6.19 -6.15 29.52
C HIS A 144 -5.16 -5.29 30.28
N ASP A 145 -5.13 -3.98 29.99
CA ASP A 145 -4.32 -3.03 30.74
C ASP A 145 -5.10 -1.74 31.06
N GLU A 146 -4.49 -0.85 31.85
CA GLU A 146 -5.12 0.40 32.30
C GLU A 146 -5.48 1.37 31.17
N ARG A 147 -4.85 1.21 29.98
CA ARG A 147 -5.10 2.09 28.83
C ARG A 147 -6.22 1.58 27.93
N THR A 148 -6.72 0.36 28.19
CA THR A 148 -7.83 -0.21 27.40
C THR A 148 -9.16 0.39 27.85
N ARG A 149 -9.87 0.95 26.88
CA ARG A 149 -11.16 1.61 27.11
C ARG A 149 -12.23 0.60 27.54
N GLU A 150 -13.12 0.97 28.43
CA GLU A 150 -14.20 0.11 28.91
C GLU A 150 -15.11 -0.38 27.77
N THR A 151 -15.37 0.49 26.77
CA THR A 151 -16.13 0.12 25.58
C THR A 151 -15.47 -1.02 24.81
N HIS A 152 -14.14 -1.05 24.71
CA HIS A 152 -13.41 -2.13 24.04
C HIS A 152 -13.39 -3.41 24.88
N ARG A 153 -13.36 -3.29 26.21
CA ARG A 153 -13.46 -4.44 27.12
C ARG A 153 -14.83 -5.12 27.04
N ALA A 154 -15.88 -4.35 26.75
CA ALA A 154 -17.22 -4.90 26.59
C ALA A 154 -17.36 -5.85 25.39
N TRP A 155 -16.44 -5.76 24.40
CA TRP A 155 -16.41 -6.65 23.24
C TRP A 155 -15.44 -7.83 23.41
N ASP A 156 -14.68 -7.89 24.50
CA ASP A 156 -13.68 -8.93 24.72
C ASP A 156 -14.33 -10.32 24.80
N GLY A 157 -13.79 -11.29 24.09
CA GLY A 157 -14.33 -12.64 23.97
C GLY A 157 -15.56 -12.77 23.07
N LEU A 158 -16.04 -11.68 22.45
CA LEU A 158 -17.15 -11.73 21.52
C LEU A 158 -16.77 -12.49 20.25
N THR A 159 -17.43 -13.64 20.01
CA THR A 159 -17.22 -14.48 18.82
C THR A 159 -18.44 -14.37 17.90
N LEU A 160 -18.22 -13.93 16.67
CA LEU A 160 -19.26 -13.72 15.64
C LEU A 160 -18.80 -14.24 14.27
N PRO A 161 -19.74 -14.63 13.38
CA PRO A 161 -19.39 -15.00 12.02
C PRO A 161 -18.54 -13.92 11.34
N VAL A 162 -17.55 -14.32 10.55
CA VAL A 162 -16.64 -13.37 9.87
C VAL A 162 -17.37 -12.34 8.99
N GLU A 163 -18.55 -12.70 8.45
CA GLU A 163 -19.39 -11.81 7.62
C GLU A 163 -20.44 -11.04 8.44
N HIS A 164 -20.43 -11.14 9.79
CA HIS A 164 -21.38 -10.44 10.63
C HIS A 164 -21.27 -8.92 10.49
N SER A 165 -22.42 -8.21 10.53
CA SER A 165 -22.48 -6.75 10.36
C SER A 165 -21.65 -5.97 11.37
N PHE A 166 -21.43 -6.52 12.56
CA PHE A 166 -20.56 -5.95 13.59
C PHE A 166 -19.15 -5.62 13.04
N TRP A 167 -18.56 -6.50 12.25
CA TRP A 167 -17.22 -6.30 11.68
C TRP A 167 -17.13 -5.20 10.63
N LYS A 168 -18.26 -4.68 10.15
CA LYS A 168 -18.27 -3.52 9.24
C LYS A 168 -17.86 -2.23 9.94
N THR A 169 -18.10 -2.14 11.25
CA THR A 169 -17.89 -0.93 12.03
C THR A 169 -16.98 -1.13 13.25
N HIS A 170 -16.81 -2.35 13.74
CA HIS A 170 -16.08 -2.64 14.97
C HIS A 170 -14.80 -3.45 14.75
N LEU A 171 -14.33 -3.57 13.49
CA LEU A 171 -13.04 -4.20 13.26
C LEU A 171 -11.92 -3.32 13.84
N PRO A 172 -11.03 -3.83 14.73
CA PRO A 172 -9.95 -3.02 15.28
C PRO A 172 -9.00 -2.49 14.19
N PRO A 173 -8.42 -1.28 14.39
CA PRO A 173 -8.41 -0.45 15.61
C PRO A 173 -9.62 0.46 15.76
N ASN A 174 -10.22 0.49 16.96
CA ASN A 174 -11.47 1.19 17.24
C ASN A 174 -11.29 2.55 17.94
N ASP A 175 -10.07 3.04 18.08
CA ASP A 175 -9.72 4.39 18.53
C ASP A 175 -8.22 4.66 18.29
N TRP A 176 -7.76 5.90 18.46
CA TRP A 176 -6.34 6.25 18.41
C TRP A 176 -5.52 5.41 19.38
N GLY A 177 -4.47 4.75 18.87
CA GLY A 177 -3.60 3.88 19.66
C GLY A 177 -4.30 2.64 20.23
N CYS A 178 -5.41 2.21 19.64
CA CYS A 178 -6.05 0.94 19.97
C CYS A 178 -5.09 -0.22 19.66
N ARG A 179 -5.07 -1.22 20.56
CA ARG A 179 -4.24 -2.43 20.46
C ARG A 179 -5.07 -3.71 20.50
N CYS A 180 -6.41 -3.57 20.44
CA CYS A 180 -7.30 -4.70 20.30
C CYS A 180 -7.10 -5.36 18.94
N TYR A 181 -7.43 -6.64 18.85
CA TYR A 181 -7.30 -7.41 17.62
C TYR A 181 -8.43 -8.42 17.51
N VAL A 182 -8.54 -9.11 16.40
CA VAL A 182 -9.44 -10.24 16.22
C VAL A 182 -8.66 -11.46 15.77
N GLU A 183 -9.12 -12.63 16.18
CA GLU A 183 -8.57 -13.92 15.77
C GLU A 183 -9.61 -14.76 15.05
N PRO A 184 -9.25 -15.43 13.94
CA PRO A 184 -10.13 -16.37 13.27
C PRO A 184 -10.25 -17.66 14.08
N THR A 185 -11.47 -18.17 14.23
CA THR A 185 -11.75 -19.36 15.05
C THR A 185 -12.84 -20.24 14.46
N ALA A 186 -12.85 -21.51 14.84
CA ALA A 186 -13.94 -22.46 14.63
C ALA A 186 -14.85 -22.59 15.87
N ASP A 187 -14.57 -21.85 16.93
CA ASP A 187 -15.37 -21.87 18.15
C ASP A 187 -16.81 -21.38 17.88
N PRO A 188 -17.79 -21.83 18.67
CA PRO A 188 -19.17 -21.43 18.50
C PRO A 188 -19.37 -19.92 18.72
N VAL A 189 -20.34 -19.35 18.04
CA VAL A 189 -20.72 -17.94 18.21
C VAL A 189 -21.21 -17.66 19.61
N THR A 190 -20.96 -16.46 20.12
CA THR A 190 -21.47 -16.00 21.40
C THR A 190 -22.96 -15.71 21.28
N GLU A 191 -23.79 -16.40 22.08
CA GLU A 191 -25.23 -16.24 22.07
C GLU A 191 -25.69 -15.04 22.93
N GLY A 192 -26.80 -14.43 22.55
CA GLY A 192 -27.52 -13.44 23.37
C GLY A 192 -26.84 -12.08 23.49
N VAL A 193 -25.79 -11.80 22.70
CA VAL A 193 -25.10 -10.51 22.72
C VAL A 193 -25.84 -9.50 21.87
N ARG A 194 -26.17 -8.35 22.47
CA ARG A 194 -26.68 -7.18 21.76
C ARG A 194 -25.50 -6.33 21.28
N THR A 195 -25.06 -6.58 20.06
CA THR A 195 -23.91 -5.88 19.44
C THR A 195 -24.17 -4.38 19.18
N GLU A 196 -25.43 -3.96 19.27
CA GLU A 196 -25.88 -2.60 18.95
C GLU A 196 -25.81 -1.63 20.15
N GLU A 197 -25.59 -2.15 21.37
CA GLU A 197 -25.69 -1.35 22.61
C GLU A 197 -24.42 -0.59 22.98
N VAL A 198 -23.27 -0.90 22.37
CA VAL A 198 -22.00 -0.23 22.71
C VAL A 198 -21.58 0.69 21.56
N PRO A 199 -21.69 2.01 21.75
CA PRO A 199 -21.40 2.97 20.69
C PRO A 199 -19.91 3.01 20.39
N ILE A 200 -19.59 3.09 19.10
CA ILE A 200 -18.26 3.38 18.58
C ILE A 200 -18.20 4.83 18.05
N LYS A 201 -17.06 5.48 18.19
CA LYS A 201 -16.86 6.81 17.60
C LYS A 201 -16.92 6.72 16.08
N GLU A 202 -17.64 7.61 15.42
CA GLU A 202 -17.84 7.64 13.98
C GLU A 202 -16.51 7.56 13.20
N ALA A 203 -15.47 8.26 13.66
CA ALA A 203 -14.13 8.25 13.04
C ALA A 203 -13.45 6.85 13.03
N PHE A 204 -13.96 5.89 13.81
CA PHE A 204 -13.42 4.53 13.91
C PHE A 204 -14.47 3.46 13.60
N ALA A 205 -15.69 3.86 13.27
CA ALA A 205 -16.76 2.96 12.84
C ALA A 205 -16.49 2.48 11.40
N ASN A 206 -15.45 1.67 11.21
CA ASN A 206 -14.94 1.32 9.90
C ASN A 206 -14.36 -0.10 9.83
N ASN A 207 -14.40 -0.65 8.62
CA ASN A 207 -13.60 -1.79 8.21
C ASN A 207 -12.90 -1.40 6.90
N PRO A 208 -11.60 -1.12 6.92
CA PRO A 208 -10.89 -0.60 5.75
C PRO A 208 -10.91 -1.55 4.54
N ALA A 209 -11.01 -2.87 4.77
CA ALA A 209 -11.11 -3.85 3.67
C ALA A 209 -12.43 -3.74 2.92
N LEU A 210 -13.50 -3.28 3.59
CA LEU A 210 -14.84 -3.15 2.99
C LEU A 210 -15.12 -1.76 2.46
N SER A 211 -14.65 -0.72 3.16
CA SER A 211 -14.89 0.67 2.80
C SER A 211 -13.89 1.21 1.78
N GLY A 212 -12.66 0.66 1.74
CA GLY A 212 -11.55 1.24 1.01
C GLY A 212 -11.00 2.53 1.63
N GLU A 213 -11.29 2.79 2.90
CA GLU A 213 -10.92 4.03 3.60
C GLU A 213 -10.09 3.74 4.85
N ILE A 214 -8.91 4.37 4.94
CA ILE A 214 -8.09 4.40 6.16
C ILE A 214 -8.70 5.36 7.19
N PHE A 215 -9.16 6.52 6.72
CA PHE A 215 -9.79 7.56 7.52
C PHE A 215 -11.18 7.87 6.97
N PRO A 216 -12.24 7.20 7.45
CA PRO A 216 -13.62 7.43 6.97
C PRO A 216 -14.12 8.83 7.32
N VAL A 217 -13.64 9.41 8.43
CA VAL A 217 -13.88 10.79 8.82
C VAL A 217 -12.57 11.56 8.79
N ILE A 218 -12.56 12.69 8.11
CA ILE A 218 -11.38 13.56 8.01
C ILE A 218 -11.51 14.71 9.02
N PRO A 219 -10.78 14.71 10.16
CA PRO A 219 -10.92 15.71 11.21
C PRO A 219 -10.62 17.13 10.73
N TYR A 220 -9.72 17.24 9.74
CA TYR A 220 -9.26 18.53 9.17
C TYR A 220 -10.32 19.26 8.35
N ALA A 221 -11.38 18.58 7.92
CA ALA A 221 -12.53 19.18 7.23
C ALA A 221 -13.49 19.87 8.20
N LYS A 222 -13.37 19.58 9.51
CA LYS A 222 -14.26 20.15 10.53
C LYS A 222 -14.17 21.68 10.56
N GLY A 223 -15.32 22.34 10.41
CA GLY A 223 -15.41 23.80 10.43
C GLY A 223 -15.11 24.46 9.08
N MET A 224 -14.75 23.71 8.04
CA MET A 224 -14.66 24.23 6.69
C MET A 224 -16.06 24.44 6.09
N SER A 225 -16.22 25.48 5.25
CA SER A 225 -17.44 25.67 4.48
C SER A 225 -17.57 24.59 3.40
N GLU A 226 -18.79 24.28 2.97
CA GLU A 226 -19.04 23.35 1.86
C GLU A 226 -18.29 23.73 0.59
N LYS A 227 -18.16 25.02 0.31
CA LYS A 227 -17.40 25.55 -0.84
C LYS A 227 -15.91 25.20 -0.71
N ALA A 228 -15.33 25.36 0.48
CA ALA A 228 -13.92 25.01 0.73
C ALA A 228 -13.69 23.50 0.62
N ILE A 229 -14.59 22.69 1.15
CA ILE A 229 -14.53 21.23 1.03
C ILE A 229 -14.53 20.81 -0.45
N LYS A 230 -15.50 21.31 -1.24
CA LYS A 230 -15.57 21.01 -2.69
C LYS A 230 -14.33 21.43 -3.46
N GLU A 231 -13.73 22.56 -3.09
CA GLU A 231 -12.49 23.02 -3.74
C GLU A 231 -11.31 22.09 -3.42
N VAL A 232 -11.17 21.66 -2.16
CA VAL A 232 -10.14 20.69 -1.77
C VAL A 232 -10.34 19.37 -2.52
N GLU A 233 -11.55 18.84 -2.59
CA GLU A 233 -11.87 17.60 -3.31
C GLU A 233 -11.53 17.70 -4.80
N LYS A 234 -11.91 18.81 -5.45
CA LYS A 234 -11.54 19.08 -6.85
C LYS A 234 -10.02 19.14 -7.07
N GLN A 235 -9.28 19.70 -6.11
CA GLN A 235 -7.81 19.69 -6.17
C GLN A 235 -7.24 18.30 -6.02
N VAL A 236 -7.82 17.46 -5.14
CA VAL A 236 -7.42 16.04 -4.99
C VAL A 236 -7.64 15.27 -6.28
N GLU A 237 -8.84 15.39 -6.89
CA GLU A 237 -9.14 14.75 -8.18
C GLU A 237 -8.10 15.14 -9.24
N LYS A 238 -7.83 16.44 -9.39
CA LYS A 238 -6.83 16.97 -10.32
C LYS A 238 -5.41 16.47 -10.06
N ARG A 239 -5.05 16.28 -8.77
CA ARG A 239 -3.74 15.77 -8.35
C ARG A 239 -3.66 14.26 -8.57
N LEU A 240 -4.74 13.53 -8.32
CA LEU A 240 -4.85 12.08 -8.58
C LEU A 240 -4.91 11.76 -10.08
N GLU A 241 -5.65 12.55 -10.88
CA GLU A 241 -5.63 12.44 -12.34
C GLU A 241 -4.21 12.59 -12.87
N LYS A 242 -3.46 13.59 -12.39
CA LYS A 242 -2.05 13.77 -12.75
C LYS A 242 -1.14 12.64 -12.25
N LEU A 243 -1.44 12.04 -11.11
CA LEU A 243 -0.74 10.84 -10.63
C LEU A 243 -1.15 9.59 -11.41
N GLY A 244 -2.38 9.52 -11.89
CA GLY A 244 -2.92 8.44 -12.72
C GLY A 244 -2.60 8.58 -14.22
N GLU A 245 -2.51 9.82 -14.74
CA GLU A 245 -2.04 10.13 -16.08
C GLU A 245 -0.52 10.00 -16.20
N ASN A 246 0.21 10.24 -15.13
CA ASN A 246 1.60 9.87 -14.99
C ASN A 246 1.67 8.49 -14.35
N TYR A 247 1.42 7.45 -15.14
CA TYR A 247 2.12 6.22 -14.95
C TYR A 247 3.60 6.60 -14.95
N ILE A 248 4.17 6.78 -13.77
CA ILE A 248 5.56 7.16 -13.59
C ILE A 248 6.31 5.85 -13.41
N GLU A 249 6.98 5.43 -14.45
CA GLU A 249 8.19 4.66 -14.28
C GLU A 249 9.20 5.59 -13.63
N GLU A 250 9.43 5.46 -12.35
CA GLU A 250 10.56 6.10 -11.69
C GLU A 250 11.80 5.23 -11.95
N VAL A 251 12.86 5.84 -12.48
CA VAL A 251 14.18 5.21 -12.50
C VAL A 251 14.71 5.19 -11.08
N ILE A 252 14.70 4.02 -10.45
CA ILE A 252 15.19 3.85 -9.07
C ILE A 252 16.70 3.53 -9.03
N LYS A 253 17.26 3.10 -10.14
CA LYS A 253 18.70 2.84 -10.29
C LYS A 253 19.14 2.94 -11.74
N GLU A 254 20.29 3.53 -11.97
CA GLU A 254 20.94 3.62 -13.28
C GLU A 254 22.40 3.18 -13.18
N TYR A 255 22.88 2.44 -14.20
CA TYR A 255 24.24 1.94 -14.28
C TYR A 255 25.03 2.67 -15.37
N PRO A 256 26.38 2.80 -15.24
CA PRO A 256 27.22 3.50 -16.22
C PRO A 256 27.17 2.90 -17.63
N ASN A 257 26.82 1.63 -17.77
CA ASN A 257 26.66 0.95 -19.06
C ASN A 257 25.28 1.14 -19.71
N GLY A 258 24.44 2.04 -19.16
CA GLY A 258 23.09 2.34 -19.65
C GLY A 258 21.98 1.46 -19.12
N GLY A 259 22.31 0.46 -18.30
CA GLY A 259 21.28 -0.38 -17.66
C GLY A 259 20.49 0.40 -16.62
N LYS A 260 19.18 0.12 -16.52
CA LYS A 260 18.25 0.85 -15.65
C LYS A 260 17.28 -0.10 -14.94
N ILE A 261 16.90 0.31 -13.73
CA ILE A 261 15.78 -0.30 -13.03
C ILE A 261 14.70 0.76 -12.89
N ASN A 262 13.59 0.53 -13.55
CA ASN A 262 12.38 1.32 -13.45
C ASN A 262 11.38 0.61 -12.52
N ILE A 263 10.54 1.37 -11.86
CA ILE A 263 9.45 0.84 -11.05
C ILE A 263 8.16 1.61 -11.32
N SER A 264 7.07 0.89 -11.38
CA SER A 264 5.75 1.53 -11.36
C SER A 264 5.42 2.07 -9.97
N ASN A 265 4.86 3.28 -9.92
CA ASN A 265 4.31 3.85 -8.69
C ASN A 265 3.16 3.03 -8.07
N LEU A 266 2.66 2.02 -8.78
CA LEU A 266 1.63 1.08 -8.34
C LEU A 266 2.22 -0.19 -7.71
N VAL A 267 3.54 -0.41 -7.78
CA VAL A 267 4.20 -1.56 -7.16
C VAL A 267 4.26 -1.36 -5.65
N ASN A 268 3.89 -2.41 -4.91
CA ASN A 268 4.08 -2.44 -3.46
C ASN A 268 5.54 -2.79 -3.15
N THR A 269 6.36 -1.80 -2.81
CA THR A 269 7.79 -1.98 -2.50
C THR A 269 8.06 -2.61 -1.13
N GLU A 270 7.05 -2.73 -0.29
CA GLU A 270 7.12 -3.42 1.01
C GLU A 270 6.62 -4.88 0.93
N GLY A 271 6.20 -5.32 -0.26
CA GLY A 271 5.76 -6.70 -0.51
C GLY A 271 6.86 -7.73 -0.22
N ALA A 272 6.46 -8.91 0.28
CA ALA A 272 7.37 -9.94 0.77
C ALA A 272 8.37 -10.48 -0.28
N ASP A 273 8.07 -10.32 -1.54
CA ASP A 273 8.86 -10.78 -2.70
C ASP A 273 9.56 -9.65 -3.47
N TYR A 274 9.27 -8.38 -3.16
CA TYR A 274 9.86 -7.22 -3.81
C TYR A 274 11.39 -7.27 -3.88
N GLU A 275 12.05 -7.59 -2.76
CA GLU A 275 13.51 -7.69 -2.70
C GLU A 275 14.09 -8.70 -3.69
N ARG A 276 13.38 -9.81 -3.93
CA ARG A 276 13.81 -10.85 -4.87
C ARG A 276 13.63 -10.41 -6.31
N VAL A 277 12.47 -9.85 -6.63
CA VAL A 277 12.19 -9.25 -7.94
C VAL A 277 13.20 -8.14 -8.25
N TYR A 278 13.50 -7.27 -7.26
CA TYR A 278 14.51 -6.24 -7.38
C TYR A 278 15.90 -6.82 -7.71
N LYS A 279 16.33 -7.89 -7.03
CA LYS A 279 17.61 -8.57 -7.31
C LYS A 279 17.67 -9.12 -8.73
N CYS A 280 16.56 -9.68 -9.23
CA CYS A 280 16.46 -10.13 -10.62
C CYS A 280 16.65 -8.96 -11.60
N CYS A 281 15.94 -7.84 -11.39
CA CYS A 281 16.08 -6.64 -12.19
C CYS A 281 17.50 -6.07 -12.12
N ASP A 282 18.11 -6.04 -10.93
CA ASP A 282 19.47 -5.53 -10.70
C ASP A 282 20.53 -6.35 -11.46
N PHE A 283 20.37 -7.66 -11.53
CA PHE A 283 21.24 -8.53 -12.32
C PHE A 283 21.23 -8.17 -13.81
N PHE A 284 20.05 -8.03 -14.42
CA PHE A 284 19.93 -7.67 -15.83
C PHE A 284 20.37 -6.23 -16.10
N ALA A 285 20.06 -5.30 -15.19
CA ALA A 285 20.50 -3.91 -15.33
C ALA A 285 22.03 -3.75 -15.26
N LYS A 286 22.72 -4.53 -14.42
CA LYS A 286 24.18 -4.61 -14.40
C LYS A 286 24.79 -5.05 -15.75
N GLN A 287 24.02 -5.74 -16.59
CA GLN A 287 24.43 -6.16 -17.92
C GLN A 287 24.07 -5.15 -19.02
N GLY A 288 23.54 -3.98 -18.65
CA GLY A 288 23.17 -2.91 -19.58
C GLY A 288 21.72 -2.97 -20.07
N HIS A 289 20.88 -3.82 -19.48
CA HIS A 289 19.48 -3.91 -19.85
C HIS A 289 18.62 -2.89 -19.09
N GLU A 290 17.60 -2.40 -19.77
CA GLU A 290 16.51 -1.69 -19.11
C GLU A 290 15.51 -2.70 -18.55
N THR A 291 15.20 -2.58 -17.27
CA THR A 291 14.26 -3.45 -16.54
C THR A 291 13.17 -2.62 -15.91
N THR A 292 11.95 -3.17 -15.80
CA THR A 292 10.81 -2.49 -15.13
C THR A 292 10.10 -3.47 -14.22
N ILE A 293 10.01 -3.14 -12.93
CA ILE A 293 9.20 -3.87 -11.96
C ILE A 293 7.74 -3.48 -12.19
N LEU A 294 6.87 -4.46 -12.35
CA LEU A 294 5.50 -4.28 -12.80
C LEU A 294 4.48 -4.50 -11.66
N PRO A 295 3.35 -3.78 -11.64
CA PRO A 295 2.32 -3.98 -10.66
C PRO A 295 1.41 -5.15 -11.00
N HIS A 296 0.87 -5.83 -10.01
CA HIS A 296 -0.18 -6.82 -10.17
C HIS A 296 -1.58 -6.15 -10.20
N PHE A 297 -2.51 -6.73 -10.97
CA PHE A 297 -3.90 -6.26 -11.09
C PHE A 297 -4.88 -7.42 -10.86
N SER A 298 -5.82 -7.24 -9.94
CA SER A 298 -6.89 -8.23 -9.66
C SER A 298 -7.86 -8.41 -10.84
N SER A 299 -8.10 -7.35 -11.60
CA SER A 299 -8.95 -7.36 -12.80
C SER A 299 -8.22 -6.78 -14.03
N PRO A 300 -7.14 -7.46 -14.53
CA PRO A 300 -6.21 -6.87 -15.48
C PRO A 300 -6.90 -6.34 -16.74
N LEU A 301 -7.75 -7.13 -17.38
CA LEU A 301 -8.38 -6.77 -18.66
C LEU A 301 -9.34 -5.58 -18.60
N LYS A 302 -9.81 -5.21 -17.40
CA LYS A 302 -10.66 -4.03 -17.17
C LYS A 302 -9.85 -2.78 -16.85
N ASN A 303 -8.56 -2.91 -16.55
CA ASN A 303 -7.71 -1.82 -16.10
C ASN A 303 -6.97 -1.18 -17.30
N LYS A 304 -7.15 0.12 -17.51
CA LYS A 304 -6.51 0.86 -18.62
C LYS A 304 -4.98 0.92 -18.47
N ILE A 305 -4.47 1.01 -17.25
CA ILE A 305 -3.03 1.03 -17.00
C ILE A 305 -2.43 -0.34 -17.34
N TYR A 306 -3.09 -1.43 -16.96
CA TYR A 306 -2.70 -2.77 -17.38
C TYR A 306 -2.57 -2.87 -18.90
N GLN A 307 -3.58 -2.39 -19.64
CA GLN A 307 -3.58 -2.45 -21.09
C GLN A 307 -2.40 -1.71 -21.74
N GLN A 308 -1.90 -0.67 -21.09
CA GLN A 308 -0.71 0.07 -21.52
C GLN A 308 0.58 -0.66 -21.16
N LEU A 309 0.72 -1.09 -19.89
CA LEU A 309 1.91 -1.70 -19.34
C LEU A 309 2.25 -3.06 -19.94
N TYR A 310 1.23 -3.84 -20.18
CA TYR A 310 1.31 -5.21 -20.65
C TYR A 310 0.89 -5.32 -22.13
N ALA A 311 0.90 -4.20 -22.88
CA ALA A 311 0.47 -4.18 -24.28
C ALA A 311 1.16 -5.24 -25.15
N ASP A 312 2.44 -5.50 -24.90
CA ASP A 312 3.23 -6.49 -25.62
C ASP A 312 2.77 -7.95 -25.36
N LEU A 313 1.95 -8.19 -24.35
CA LEU A 313 1.30 -9.50 -24.13
C LEU A 313 0.03 -9.68 -24.94
N GLN A 314 -0.51 -8.63 -25.57
CA GLN A 314 -1.75 -8.72 -26.35
C GLN A 314 -1.57 -9.71 -27.51
N GLY A 315 -2.53 -10.62 -27.65
CA GLY A 315 -2.44 -11.70 -28.66
C GLY A 315 -1.59 -12.91 -28.25
N THR A 316 -1.01 -12.90 -27.05
CA THR A 316 -0.32 -14.05 -26.45
C THR A 316 -1.22 -14.79 -25.46
N PRO A 317 -0.88 -16.05 -25.07
CA PRO A 317 -1.59 -16.76 -24.00
C PRO A 317 -1.52 -16.07 -22.63
N TYR A 318 -0.64 -15.09 -22.47
CA TYR A 318 -0.37 -14.38 -21.24
C TYR A 318 -1.13 -13.05 -21.12
N TRP A 319 -1.95 -12.70 -22.13
CA TRP A 319 -2.84 -11.54 -22.02
C TRP A 319 -3.85 -11.73 -20.88
N GLY A 320 -3.91 -10.80 -19.97
CA GLY A 320 -4.67 -10.90 -18.72
C GLY A 320 -3.88 -11.51 -17.55
N LYS A 321 -2.57 -11.70 -17.73
CA LYS A 321 -1.61 -12.09 -16.67
C LYS A 321 -0.78 -10.89 -16.26
N CYS A 322 -0.16 -10.98 -15.07
CA CYS A 322 0.65 -9.92 -14.51
C CYS A 322 2.02 -10.47 -14.08
N PRO A 323 2.92 -10.79 -15.05
CA PRO A 323 4.31 -11.12 -14.73
C PRO A 323 4.97 -10.02 -13.89
N ASP A 324 5.90 -10.37 -13.01
CA ASP A 324 6.47 -9.49 -11.99
C ASP A 324 7.30 -8.33 -12.56
N PHE A 325 8.01 -8.56 -13.67
CA PHE A 325 8.86 -7.54 -14.29
C PHE A 325 9.12 -7.80 -15.76
N LYS A 326 9.62 -6.79 -16.48
CA LYS A 326 10.08 -6.91 -17.87
C LYS A 326 11.56 -6.53 -18.01
N VAL A 327 12.23 -7.14 -18.99
CA VAL A 327 13.57 -6.80 -19.46
C VAL A 327 13.47 -6.56 -20.96
N GLY A 328 13.55 -5.30 -21.39
CA GLY A 328 13.18 -4.95 -22.76
C GLY A 328 11.74 -5.39 -23.07
N ASN A 329 11.58 -6.29 -24.06
CA ASN A 329 10.26 -6.81 -24.48
C ASN A 329 9.92 -8.18 -23.89
N LYS A 330 10.74 -8.71 -22.98
CA LYS A 330 10.49 -10.01 -22.31
C LYS A 330 9.91 -9.79 -20.95
N PHE A 331 8.86 -10.52 -20.62
CA PHE A 331 8.21 -10.52 -19.32
C PHE A 331 8.67 -11.74 -18.52
N TYR A 332 9.00 -11.52 -17.26
CA TYR A 332 9.51 -12.55 -16.36
C TYR A 332 8.61 -12.68 -15.14
N GLU A 333 8.39 -13.94 -14.77
CA GLU A 333 7.71 -14.32 -13.53
C GLU A 333 8.74 -14.91 -12.57
N HIS A 334 8.72 -14.45 -11.32
CA HIS A 334 9.58 -14.94 -10.26
C HIS A 334 8.80 -15.84 -9.30
N GLU A 335 9.29 -17.03 -9.08
CA GLU A 335 8.67 -18.01 -8.19
C GLU A 335 9.59 -18.33 -6.99
N GLY A 336 9.15 -17.87 -5.82
CA GLY A 336 9.83 -18.12 -4.56
C GLY A 336 9.79 -19.60 -4.14
N HIS A 337 10.91 -20.11 -3.58
CA HIS A 337 11.00 -21.49 -3.12
C HIS A 337 10.33 -21.69 -1.77
N ASN A 338 9.42 -22.67 -1.69
CA ASN A 338 8.97 -23.23 -0.43
C ASN A 338 9.50 -24.68 -0.26
N ASN A 339 9.84 -25.07 0.96
CA ASN A 339 10.45 -26.36 1.27
C ASN A 339 9.48 -27.56 1.21
N SER A 340 8.35 -27.46 0.52
CA SER A 340 7.38 -28.54 0.40
C SER A 340 7.80 -29.62 -0.60
N LYS A 341 7.38 -30.87 -0.38
CA LYS A 341 7.47 -31.93 -1.40
C LYS A 341 6.78 -31.47 -2.68
N ASN A 342 7.43 -31.60 -3.84
CA ASN A 342 6.96 -31.12 -5.14
C ASN A 342 6.94 -29.58 -5.32
N ALA A 343 7.64 -28.81 -4.44
CA ALA A 343 7.72 -27.36 -4.58
C ALA A 343 8.17 -26.94 -5.98
N LEU A 344 9.26 -27.51 -6.48
CA LEU A 344 9.85 -27.18 -7.77
C LEU A 344 8.86 -27.35 -8.94
N SER A 345 8.13 -28.48 -8.99
CA SER A 345 7.13 -28.75 -10.04
C SER A 345 5.95 -27.76 -9.96
N LYS A 346 5.54 -27.40 -8.74
CA LYS A 346 4.47 -26.41 -8.53
C LYS A 346 4.92 -25.01 -8.94
N MET A 347 6.13 -24.58 -8.54
CA MET A 347 6.71 -23.28 -8.93
C MET A 347 6.78 -23.17 -10.45
N LEU A 348 7.40 -24.14 -11.13
CA LEU A 348 7.48 -24.15 -12.59
C LEU A 348 6.08 -24.12 -13.23
N SER A 349 5.11 -24.86 -12.69
CA SER A 349 3.75 -24.88 -13.22
C SER A 349 2.98 -23.57 -12.98
N ARG A 350 3.23 -22.88 -11.87
CA ARG A 350 2.61 -21.55 -11.59
C ARG A 350 3.21 -20.50 -12.49
N GLY A 351 4.54 -20.38 -12.51
CA GLY A 351 5.22 -19.39 -13.32
C GLY A 351 4.86 -19.49 -14.80
N LEU A 352 4.77 -20.73 -15.34
CA LEU A 352 4.35 -20.97 -16.74
C LEU A 352 2.90 -20.56 -17.05
N LYS A 353 2.08 -20.25 -16.05
CA LYS A 353 0.75 -19.64 -16.28
C LYS A 353 0.82 -18.14 -16.46
N GLN A 354 1.89 -17.50 -16.00
CA GLN A 354 2.09 -16.06 -16.03
C GLN A 354 3.01 -15.63 -17.17
N SER A 355 4.07 -16.40 -17.47
CA SER A 355 5.07 -16.09 -18.48
C SER A 355 5.73 -17.33 -19.07
N ASP A 356 6.40 -17.18 -20.24
CA ASP A 356 7.30 -18.18 -20.83
C ASP A 356 8.78 -17.96 -20.45
N CYS A 357 9.07 -16.88 -19.70
CA CYS A 357 10.37 -16.60 -19.08
C CYS A 357 10.20 -16.62 -17.56
N ILE A 358 10.89 -17.54 -16.88
CA ILE A 358 10.66 -17.83 -15.46
C ILE A 358 11.97 -17.73 -14.69
N ILE A 359 11.88 -17.18 -13.50
CA ILE A 359 12.97 -17.21 -12.51
C ILE A 359 12.50 -18.03 -11.30
N ILE A 360 13.31 -18.94 -10.84
CA ILE A 360 13.01 -19.80 -9.71
C ILE A 360 14.09 -19.60 -8.65
N ASP A 361 13.72 -19.43 -7.38
CA ASP A 361 14.67 -19.36 -6.28
C ASP A 361 15.49 -20.65 -6.15
N GLU A 362 16.76 -20.51 -5.81
CA GLU A 362 17.61 -21.63 -5.40
C GLU A 362 16.99 -22.35 -4.17
N GLY A 363 16.83 -23.66 -4.29
CA GLY A 363 16.20 -24.47 -3.27
C GLY A 363 16.86 -25.83 -3.09
N ASN A 364 16.24 -26.70 -2.32
CA ASN A 364 16.73 -28.08 -2.06
C ASN A 364 16.44 -29.01 -3.25
N TYR A 365 16.83 -28.61 -4.46
CA TYR A 365 16.76 -29.40 -5.67
C TYR A 365 18.08 -29.31 -6.45
N THR A 366 18.33 -30.26 -7.34
CA THR A 366 19.48 -30.21 -8.22
C THR A 366 19.13 -29.58 -9.55
N MET A 367 20.11 -28.93 -10.19
CA MET A 367 19.93 -28.35 -11.54
C MET A 367 19.54 -29.44 -12.56
N GLU A 368 20.02 -30.66 -12.37
CA GLU A 368 19.65 -31.84 -13.17
C GLU A 368 18.14 -32.17 -13.06
N HIS A 369 17.60 -32.08 -11.83
CA HIS A 369 16.15 -32.28 -11.61
C HIS A 369 15.33 -31.20 -12.28
N LEU A 370 15.75 -29.93 -12.14
CA LEU A 370 15.10 -28.81 -12.83
C LEU A 370 15.12 -29.00 -14.35
N LYS A 371 16.27 -29.36 -14.95
CA LYS A 371 16.37 -29.68 -16.40
C LYS A 371 15.40 -30.76 -16.84
N LYS A 372 15.26 -31.83 -16.05
CA LYS A 372 14.30 -32.91 -16.36
C LYS A 372 12.86 -32.42 -16.36
N LEU A 373 12.49 -31.61 -15.38
CA LEU A 373 11.14 -31.01 -15.29
C LEU A 373 10.86 -30.05 -16.46
N ILE A 374 11.82 -29.22 -16.84
CA ILE A 374 11.69 -28.31 -17.99
C ILE A 374 11.47 -29.12 -19.27
N LYS A 375 12.34 -30.13 -19.55
CA LYS A 375 12.20 -31.01 -20.72
C LYS A 375 10.87 -31.78 -20.73
N PHE A 376 10.39 -32.22 -19.58
CA PHE A 376 9.08 -32.83 -19.46
C PHE A 376 7.98 -31.83 -19.80
N SER A 377 8.01 -30.62 -19.25
CA SER A 377 7.02 -29.57 -19.50
C SER A 377 6.97 -29.18 -20.99
N ILE A 378 8.12 -29.14 -21.68
CA ILE A 378 8.17 -28.87 -23.12
C ILE A 378 7.52 -30.01 -23.90
N ARG A 379 7.77 -31.28 -23.53
CA ARG A 379 7.13 -32.44 -24.17
C ARG A 379 5.60 -32.43 -23.98
N GLU A 380 5.12 -31.92 -22.84
CA GLU A 380 3.70 -31.71 -22.58
C GLU A 380 3.11 -30.49 -23.30
N GLY A 381 3.85 -29.88 -24.22
CA GLY A 381 3.39 -28.76 -25.06
C GLY A 381 3.45 -27.39 -24.43
N LYS A 382 4.08 -27.23 -23.26
CA LYS A 382 4.27 -25.90 -22.64
C LYS A 382 5.36 -25.13 -23.38
N LYS A 383 5.06 -23.84 -23.65
CA LYS A 383 6.03 -22.92 -24.24
C LYS A 383 6.93 -22.40 -23.12
N ILE A 384 8.23 -22.65 -23.23
CA ILE A 384 9.27 -22.18 -22.31
C ILE A 384 10.36 -21.54 -23.15
N LYS A 385 10.64 -20.25 -22.94
CA LYS A 385 11.71 -19.51 -23.62
C LYS A 385 12.98 -19.52 -22.80
N GLU A 386 12.84 -19.14 -21.53
CA GLU A 386 13.96 -18.99 -20.61
C GLU A 386 13.60 -19.46 -19.23
N VAL A 387 14.56 -20.10 -18.54
CA VAL A 387 14.47 -20.42 -17.12
C VAL A 387 15.78 -20.00 -16.47
N TRP A 388 15.68 -19.23 -15.41
CA TRP A 388 16.81 -18.80 -14.60
C TRP A 388 16.64 -19.27 -13.16
N VAL A 389 17.73 -19.39 -12.43
CA VAL A 389 17.73 -19.69 -11.00
C VAL A 389 18.34 -18.50 -10.26
N LEU A 390 17.58 -17.90 -9.35
CA LEU A 390 18.08 -16.89 -8.43
C LEU A 390 18.84 -17.58 -7.30
N LEU A 391 20.16 -17.44 -7.33
CA LEU A 391 21.07 -18.01 -6.35
C LEU A 391 20.97 -17.22 -5.02
N ARG A 392 21.35 -17.86 -3.91
CA ARG A 392 21.43 -17.21 -2.59
C ARG A 392 22.41 -16.04 -2.55
N THR A 393 23.37 -16.03 -3.49
CA THR A 393 24.30 -14.89 -3.69
C THR A 393 23.62 -13.66 -4.28
N GLY A 394 22.40 -13.77 -4.83
CA GLY A 394 21.70 -12.72 -5.57
C GLY A 394 22.04 -12.67 -7.07
N GLU A 395 22.80 -13.63 -7.56
CA GLU A 395 23.10 -13.79 -8.99
C GLU A 395 22.09 -14.70 -9.67
N LEU A 396 21.90 -14.53 -10.99
CA LEU A 396 21.06 -15.42 -11.79
C LEU A 396 21.93 -16.39 -12.60
N ALA A 397 21.57 -17.68 -12.54
CA ALA A 397 22.15 -18.72 -13.36
C ALA A 397 21.15 -19.15 -14.44
N GLU A 398 21.51 -18.99 -15.70
CA GLU A 398 20.67 -19.43 -16.82
C GLU A 398 20.64 -20.97 -16.93
N MET A 399 19.46 -21.51 -17.16
CA MET A 399 19.24 -22.94 -17.39
C MET A 399 19.22 -23.25 -18.88
N ILE A 400 20.32 -23.77 -19.40
CA ILE A 400 20.41 -24.29 -20.77
C ILE A 400 19.78 -25.69 -20.83
N PHE A 401 18.74 -25.90 -21.65
CA PHE A 401 17.94 -27.14 -21.73
C PHE A 401 17.61 -27.57 -23.16
#